data_4188e340b2586e5e16a562edee552499
#
_entry.id   4188e340b2586e5e16a562edee552499
#
_cell.length_a   1.000
_cell.length_b   1.000
_cell.length_c   1.000
_cell.angle_alpha   90.00
_cell.angle_beta   90.00
_cell.angle_gamma   90.00
#
_symmetry.space_group_name_H-M   'P 1'
#
loop_
_entity.id
_entity.type
_entity.pdbx_description
1 polymer ?
#
loop_
_entity_poly.entity_id
_entity_poly.type
_entity_poly.pdbx_seq_one_letter_code
_entity_poly.pdbx_strand_id
1 'polypeptide(L)'
;MVSSSVCERVLSRALSRGGTFAEIFIEDSRNFSMSLRDGRIENAALSRPYGAGVRVYDGLRSIYVYTCDVSETGLLRAADRAAAAVTDTPKAAGDVRLAERVHLDIHPVKTPFLSVEAARRADVLRQADRAARAVSPSIVQVSAGLISREQHVLIANSEGLYTGDTRVYTRLLCSAVASDGRENQTGTRNPGAMMGFELFDGRVDPAQTGREAAQAAATMLTAPYCAAGEMPVVIAGGFGGVIFHEACGHALEATSVAPGTSVFAGKLGQQIAAPCVTAIDDGTMPNEWGSENIDDEGTPTQRLVLIENGILRSYMVDRLNGLKMGMAPTGSARRENYTFAPTSRMHNTFIAPGSDDEDEMIRTMGDGLYAAQMGGGSVNTATGEFNFAVQEGYLIRDGKIASPVRGASLIGKGEQILMRIDRVGRHMTMGQGMCGSLSGSVPTNVGQPTIRVSSLTVGGK
;
A
#
# COMPACT_ATOMS: atom_id res chain seq x y z
N MET A 1 -10.36 -6.76 25.47
CA MET A 1 -9.15 -7.43 24.94
C MET A 1 -8.85 -8.68 25.74
N VAL A 2 -8.24 -9.69 25.12
CA VAL A 2 -7.82 -10.94 25.79
C VAL A 2 -6.67 -10.64 26.75
N SER A 3 -6.67 -11.21 27.96
CA SER A 3 -5.63 -10.94 28.96
C SER A 3 -4.30 -11.64 28.61
N SER A 4 -3.18 -11.11 29.11
CA SER A 4 -1.85 -11.72 28.95
C SER A 4 -1.82 -13.17 29.46
N SER A 5 -2.48 -13.46 30.58
CA SER A 5 -2.54 -14.82 31.14
C SER A 5 -3.26 -15.83 30.24
N VAL A 6 -4.27 -15.40 29.47
CA VAL A 6 -4.90 -16.25 28.46
C VAL A 6 -3.95 -16.47 27.28
N CYS A 7 -3.29 -15.41 26.80
CA CYS A 7 -2.29 -15.52 25.72
C CYS A 7 -1.14 -16.44 26.12
N GLU A 8 -0.62 -16.37 27.35
CA GLU A 8 0.41 -17.27 27.89
C GLU A 8 -0.01 -18.75 27.79
N ARG A 9 -1.26 -19.07 28.22
CA ARG A 9 -1.78 -20.45 28.13
C ARG A 9 -1.94 -20.90 26.67
N VAL A 10 -2.42 -20.04 25.80
CA VAL A 10 -2.60 -20.33 24.37
C VAL A 10 -1.25 -20.58 23.69
N LEU A 11 -0.25 -19.73 23.94
CA LEU A 11 1.08 -19.88 23.37
C LEU A 11 1.80 -21.14 23.88
N SER A 12 1.73 -21.41 25.20
CA SER A 12 2.27 -22.65 25.79
C SER A 12 1.58 -23.88 25.19
N ARG A 13 0.25 -23.81 24.95
CA ARG A 13 -0.51 -24.88 24.30
C ARG A 13 -0.12 -25.09 22.84
N ALA A 14 0.09 -24.00 22.09
CA ALA A 14 0.53 -24.04 20.70
C ALA A 14 1.91 -24.71 20.55
N LEU A 15 2.78 -24.59 21.54
CA LEU A 15 4.13 -25.22 21.58
C LEU A 15 4.13 -26.60 22.24
N SER A 16 3.01 -27.14 22.72
CA SER A 16 2.95 -28.37 23.51
C SER A 16 3.45 -29.63 22.78
N ARG A 17 3.46 -29.64 21.45
CA ARG A 17 3.98 -30.72 20.63
C ARG A 17 5.29 -30.40 19.91
N GLY A 18 5.96 -29.33 20.31
CA GLY A 18 7.18 -28.82 19.68
C GLY A 18 6.94 -27.48 19.00
N GLY A 19 7.84 -27.12 18.08
CA GLY A 19 7.89 -25.82 17.44
C GLY A 19 8.91 -24.90 18.09
N THR A 20 9.44 -23.97 17.30
CA THR A 20 10.51 -23.06 17.73
C THR A 20 10.00 -21.69 18.14
N PHE A 21 8.80 -21.33 17.73
CA PHE A 21 8.16 -20.04 18.00
C PHE A 21 6.64 -20.18 17.88
N ALA A 22 5.89 -19.44 18.70
CA ALA A 22 4.45 -19.29 18.57
C ALA A 22 4.04 -17.81 18.70
N GLU A 23 3.00 -17.45 17.97
CA GLU A 23 2.41 -16.10 17.98
C GLU A 23 0.89 -16.20 17.99
N ILE A 24 0.26 -15.27 18.69
CA ILE A 24 -1.18 -15.00 18.57
C ILE A 24 -1.39 -13.56 18.11
N PHE A 25 -2.25 -13.38 17.13
CA PHE A 25 -2.72 -12.10 16.62
C PHE A 25 -4.23 -12.05 16.83
N ILE A 26 -4.72 -11.03 17.54
CA ILE A 26 -6.14 -10.83 17.79
C ILE A 26 -6.55 -9.50 17.19
N GLU A 27 -7.66 -9.49 16.47
CA GLU A 27 -8.20 -8.32 15.80
C GLU A 27 -9.65 -8.05 16.20
N ASP A 28 -9.97 -6.78 16.47
CA ASP A 28 -11.32 -6.23 16.58
C ASP A 28 -11.39 -4.99 15.69
N SER A 29 -12.00 -5.12 14.53
CA SER A 29 -12.09 -4.04 13.53
C SER A 29 -13.52 -3.56 13.35
N ARG A 30 -13.68 -2.26 13.07
CA ARG A 30 -14.94 -1.64 12.65
C ARG A 30 -14.73 -1.04 11.27
N ASN A 31 -15.35 -1.62 10.24
CA ASN A 31 -15.25 -1.16 8.87
C ASN A 31 -16.57 -0.46 8.48
N PHE A 32 -16.47 0.80 8.17
CA PHE A 32 -17.59 1.61 7.67
C PHE A 32 -17.40 1.87 6.18
N SER A 33 -18.50 1.80 5.42
CA SER A 33 -18.57 2.26 4.04
C SER A 33 -19.87 3.01 3.78
N MET A 34 -19.80 4.07 2.98
CA MET A 34 -20.97 4.79 2.46
C MET A 34 -20.71 5.10 0.98
N SER A 35 -21.70 4.86 0.13
CA SER A 35 -21.61 5.17 -1.30
C SER A 35 -22.70 6.12 -1.74
N LEU A 36 -22.34 7.00 -2.66
CA LEU A 36 -23.22 7.91 -3.36
C LEU A 36 -23.05 7.70 -4.86
N ARG A 37 -24.17 7.64 -5.57
CA ARG A 37 -24.19 7.67 -7.02
C ARG A 37 -25.25 8.66 -7.47
N ASP A 38 -24.87 9.51 -8.40
CA ASP A 38 -25.75 10.49 -9.04
C ASP A 38 -26.58 11.29 -8.02
N GLY A 39 -25.90 11.83 -6.99
CA GLY A 39 -26.49 12.68 -5.95
C GLY A 39 -27.25 11.93 -4.86
N ARG A 40 -27.41 10.60 -4.96
CA ARG A 40 -28.17 9.77 -4.00
C ARG A 40 -27.26 8.86 -3.20
N ILE A 41 -27.46 8.80 -1.88
CA ILE A 41 -26.80 7.77 -1.06
C ILE A 41 -27.47 6.43 -1.39
N GLU A 42 -26.68 5.49 -1.90
CA GLU A 42 -27.17 4.14 -2.25
C GLU A 42 -26.98 3.14 -1.11
N ASN A 43 -25.91 3.27 -0.35
CA ASN A 43 -25.57 2.33 0.71
C ASN A 43 -24.84 3.02 1.86
N ALA A 44 -25.04 2.50 3.07
CA ALA A 44 -24.24 2.78 4.25
C ALA A 44 -24.17 1.48 5.08
N ALA A 45 -22.98 0.93 5.25
CA ALA A 45 -22.75 -0.34 5.91
C ALA A 45 -21.70 -0.22 7.01
N LEU A 46 -21.87 -1.02 8.06
CA LEU A 46 -20.91 -1.21 9.13
C LEU A 46 -20.70 -2.73 9.30
N SER A 47 -19.45 -3.17 9.30
CA SER A 47 -19.06 -4.54 9.62
C SER A 47 -18.02 -4.58 10.72
N ARG A 48 -17.96 -5.71 11.43
CA ARG A 48 -17.02 -5.90 12.56
C ARG A 48 -16.28 -7.23 12.40
N PRO A 49 -15.18 -7.29 11.63
CA PRO A 49 -14.25 -8.40 11.70
C PRO A 49 -13.70 -8.54 13.13
N TYR A 50 -13.90 -9.72 13.72
CA TYR A 50 -13.42 -10.03 15.06
C TYR A 50 -12.96 -11.48 15.11
N GLY A 51 -11.69 -11.69 15.47
CA GLY A 51 -11.10 -13.02 15.49
C GLY A 51 -9.64 -13.02 15.87
N ALA A 52 -9.04 -14.21 15.81
CA ALA A 52 -7.64 -14.42 16.13
C ALA A 52 -6.99 -15.43 15.19
N GLY A 53 -5.69 -15.26 14.98
CA GLY A 53 -4.81 -16.22 14.33
C GLY A 53 -3.75 -16.72 15.31
N VAL A 54 -3.50 -18.01 15.32
CA VAL A 54 -2.41 -18.67 16.04
C VAL A 54 -1.42 -19.21 15.05
N ARG A 55 -0.15 -18.80 15.15
CA ARG A 55 0.93 -19.22 14.26
C ARG A 55 1.98 -19.99 15.07
N VAL A 56 2.49 -21.07 14.49
CA VAL A 56 3.59 -21.86 15.06
C VAL A 56 4.66 -22.08 14.00
N TYR A 57 5.94 -21.93 14.36
CA TYR A 57 7.04 -22.30 13.49
C TYR A 57 7.52 -23.72 13.83
N ASP A 58 7.53 -24.56 12.81
CA ASP A 58 8.13 -25.89 12.80
C ASP A 58 9.41 -25.81 11.95
N GLY A 59 10.53 -25.46 12.57
CA GLY A 59 11.74 -25.05 11.89
C GLY A 59 11.52 -23.79 11.05
N LEU A 60 11.67 -23.90 9.73
CA LEU A 60 11.43 -22.82 8.75
C LEU A 60 10.05 -22.91 8.07
N ARG A 61 9.15 -23.74 8.59
CA ARG A 61 7.78 -23.85 8.12
C ARG A 61 6.84 -23.10 9.06
N SER A 62 5.89 -22.33 8.51
CA SER A 62 4.85 -21.65 9.27
C SER A 62 3.54 -22.46 9.20
N ILE A 63 2.98 -22.75 10.36
CA ILE A 63 1.65 -23.32 10.53
C ILE A 63 0.76 -22.20 11.02
N TYR A 64 -0.40 -21.96 10.36
CA TYR A 64 -1.32 -20.88 10.72
C TYR A 64 -2.75 -21.42 10.85
N VAL A 65 -3.38 -21.13 11.97
CA VAL A 65 -4.77 -21.49 12.26
C VAL A 65 -5.51 -20.25 12.75
N TYR A 66 -6.67 -19.97 12.22
CA TYR A 66 -7.49 -18.83 12.66
C TYR A 66 -8.87 -19.26 13.16
N THR A 67 -9.50 -18.40 13.96
CA THR A 67 -10.84 -18.60 14.53
C THR A 67 -11.54 -17.27 14.77
N CYS A 68 -12.87 -17.24 14.61
CA CYS A 68 -13.71 -16.14 15.07
C CYS A 68 -14.17 -16.31 16.54
N ASP A 69 -13.91 -17.45 17.18
CA ASP A 69 -14.16 -17.67 18.59
C ASP A 69 -12.96 -17.23 19.43
N VAL A 70 -12.99 -16.00 19.91
CA VAL A 70 -11.92 -15.36 20.71
C VAL A 70 -12.08 -15.65 22.23
N SER A 71 -12.99 -16.55 22.61
CA SER A 71 -13.02 -17.10 23.98
C SER A 71 -11.76 -17.92 24.28
N GLU A 72 -11.37 -18.03 25.54
CA GLU A 72 -10.23 -18.86 25.94
C GLU A 72 -10.32 -20.28 25.36
N THR A 73 -11.52 -20.90 25.42
CA THR A 73 -11.76 -22.23 24.86
C THR A 73 -11.57 -22.27 23.35
N GLY A 74 -12.03 -21.25 22.63
CA GLY A 74 -11.85 -21.15 21.18
C GLY A 74 -10.38 -21.00 20.78
N LEU A 75 -9.66 -20.13 21.49
CA LEU A 75 -8.22 -19.90 21.29
C LEU A 75 -7.39 -21.15 21.61
N LEU A 76 -7.69 -21.87 22.70
CA LEU A 76 -7.01 -23.14 23.02
C LEU A 76 -7.26 -24.21 21.98
N ARG A 77 -8.46 -24.30 21.41
CA ARG A 77 -8.76 -25.21 20.29
C ARG A 77 -7.96 -24.86 19.03
N ALA A 78 -7.78 -23.58 18.73
CA ALA A 78 -6.93 -23.14 17.62
C ALA A 78 -5.46 -23.51 17.86
N ALA A 79 -4.98 -23.31 19.09
CA ALA A 79 -3.62 -23.70 19.52
C ALA A 79 -3.40 -25.21 19.42
N ASP A 80 -4.37 -26.05 19.83
CA ASP A 80 -4.31 -27.50 19.70
C ASP A 80 -4.19 -27.95 18.23
N ARG A 81 -4.94 -27.30 17.33
CA ARG A 81 -4.86 -27.60 15.88
C ARG A 81 -3.50 -27.21 15.31
N ALA A 82 -2.97 -26.04 15.70
CA ALA A 82 -1.65 -25.62 15.27
C ALA A 82 -0.55 -26.56 15.79
N ALA A 83 -0.60 -26.93 17.07
CA ALA A 83 0.32 -27.88 17.69
C ALA A 83 0.27 -29.28 17.02
N ALA A 84 -0.94 -29.74 16.65
CA ALA A 84 -1.12 -31.05 15.99
C ALA A 84 -0.47 -31.14 14.60
N ALA A 85 -0.21 -30.01 13.95
CA ALA A 85 0.44 -29.96 12.63
C ALA A 85 1.98 -29.86 12.70
N VAL A 86 2.56 -29.74 13.90
CA VAL A 86 4.01 -29.78 14.13
C VAL A 86 4.50 -31.22 13.99
N THR A 87 5.55 -31.44 13.19
CA THR A 87 6.07 -32.78 12.87
C THR A 87 7.52 -33.01 13.28
N ASP A 88 8.33 -31.96 13.33
CA ASP A 88 9.79 -32.13 13.24
C ASP A 88 10.57 -31.99 14.55
N THR A 89 9.99 -31.52 15.66
CA THR A 89 10.79 -31.46 16.89
C THR A 89 9.97 -31.47 18.17
N PRO A 90 10.07 -32.53 19.00
CA PRO A 90 9.64 -32.47 20.40
C PRO A 90 10.64 -31.60 21.17
N LYS A 91 10.28 -30.35 21.45
CA LYS A 91 10.98 -29.54 22.42
C LYS A 91 10.08 -29.43 23.65
N ALA A 92 10.66 -29.61 24.84
CA ALA A 92 9.96 -29.30 26.05
C ALA A 92 9.54 -27.81 26.01
N ALA A 93 8.24 -27.56 25.93
CA ALA A 93 7.72 -26.21 26.01
C ALA A 93 7.98 -25.69 27.43
N GLY A 94 8.79 -24.64 27.52
CA GLY A 94 8.87 -23.85 28.75
C GLY A 94 7.59 -23.04 28.92
N ASP A 95 7.28 -22.64 30.15
CA ASP A 95 6.20 -21.69 30.41
C ASP A 95 6.47 -20.37 29.68
N VAL A 96 5.56 -19.98 28.82
CA VAL A 96 5.61 -18.65 28.18
C VAL A 96 5.26 -17.59 29.23
N ARG A 97 6.06 -16.56 29.34
CA ARG A 97 5.81 -15.39 30.19
C ARG A 97 5.81 -14.16 29.32
N LEU A 98 4.76 -13.36 29.44
CA LEU A 98 4.56 -12.16 28.62
C LEU A 98 4.87 -10.90 29.42
N ALA A 99 5.54 -9.96 28.77
CA ALA A 99 5.75 -8.61 29.25
C ALA A 99 5.11 -7.61 28.30
N GLU A 100 4.33 -6.70 28.84
CA GLU A 100 3.71 -5.63 28.05
C GLU A 100 4.80 -4.71 27.48
N ARG A 101 4.72 -4.44 26.20
CA ARG A 101 5.56 -3.46 25.50
C ARG A 101 4.66 -2.37 24.93
N VAL A 102 4.88 -1.14 25.39
CA VAL A 102 4.20 0.06 24.91
C VAL A 102 5.07 0.73 23.85
N HIS A 103 4.48 1.17 22.78
CA HIS A 103 5.12 2.01 21.75
C HIS A 103 4.50 3.41 21.73
N LEU A 104 5.21 4.36 21.14
CA LEU A 104 4.69 5.69 20.90
C LEU A 104 3.66 5.63 19.77
N ASP A 105 2.48 6.21 20.00
CA ASP A 105 1.51 6.43 18.93
C ASP A 105 1.90 7.69 18.13
N ILE A 106 2.31 7.49 16.87
CA ILE A 106 2.65 8.58 15.95
C ILE A 106 1.50 8.91 14.98
N HIS A 107 0.33 8.28 15.16
CA HIS A 107 -0.85 8.44 14.31
C HIS A 107 -2.08 8.91 15.12
N PRO A 108 -1.99 10.01 15.88
CA PRO A 108 -3.08 10.44 16.74
C PRO A 108 -4.35 10.75 15.94
N VAL A 109 -5.48 10.24 16.43
CA VAL A 109 -6.81 10.49 15.88
C VAL A 109 -7.50 11.57 16.70
N LYS A 110 -7.89 12.67 16.05
CA LYS A 110 -8.55 13.80 16.70
C LYS A 110 -10.07 13.65 16.74
N THR A 111 -10.66 13.13 15.65
CA THR A 111 -12.10 12.98 15.50
C THR A 111 -12.42 11.55 15.09
N PRO A 112 -12.78 10.66 16.02
CA PRO A 112 -13.16 9.29 15.71
C PRO A 112 -14.27 9.28 14.64
N PHE A 113 -14.08 8.49 13.59
CA PHE A 113 -14.94 8.55 12.40
C PHE A 113 -16.42 8.28 12.73
N LEU A 114 -16.69 7.29 13.58
CA LEU A 114 -18.06 6.90 13.95
C LEU A 114 -18.73 7.87 14.93
N SER A 115 -18.00 8.78 15.57
CA SER A 115 -18.58 9.83 16.43
C SER A 115 -19.24 10.95 15.64
N VAL A 116 -18.97 11.05 14.33
CA VAL A 116 -19.51 12.09 13.45
C VAL A 116 -20.89 11.70 12.95
N GLU A 117 -21.83 12.66 12.92
CA GLU A 117 -23.19 12.44 12.44
C GLU A 117 -23.23 11.93 10.98
N ALA A 118 -24.18 11.05 10.69
CA ALA A 118 -24.36 10.49 9.34
C ALA A 118 -24.59 11.57 8.27
N ALA A 119 -25.29 12.64 8.63
CA ALA A 119 -25.54 13.78 7.71
C ALA A 119 -24.24 14.47 7.27
N ARG A 120 -23.29 14.69 8.21
CA ARG A 120 -21.97 15.29 7.92
C ARG A 120 -21.11 14.36 7.07
N ARG A 121 -21.14 13.05 7.36
CA ARG A 121 -20.46 12.05 6.52
C ARG A 121 -21.00 12.02 5.10
N ALA A 122 -22.34 12.06 4.94
CA ALA A 122 -22.98 12.11 3.63
C ALA A 122 -22.69 13.42 2.87
N ASP A 123 -22.50 14.54 3.59
CA ASP A 123 -22.20 15.83 2.96
C ASP A 123 -20.81 15.84 2.28
N VAL A 124 -19.82 15.12 2.82
CA VAL A 124 -18.50 14.89 2.16
C VAL A 124 -18.71 14.34 0.73
N LEU A 125 -19.54 13.31 0.60
CA LEU A 125 -19.82 12.69 -0.70
C LEU A 125 -20.59 13.64 -1.63
N ARG A 126 -21.56 14.39 -1.08
CA ARG A 126 -22.34 15.36 -1.86
C ARG A 126 -21.51 16.54 -2.35
N GLN A 127 -20.50 16.98 -1.57
CA GLN A 127 -19.56 18.02 -2.01
C GLN A 127 -18.75 17.55 -3.21
N ALA A 128 -18.21 16.33 -3.17
CA ALA A 128 -17.47 15.75 -4.29
C ALA A 128 -18.35 15.59 -5.53
N ASP A 129 -19.56 15.03 -5.40
CA ASP A 129 -20.51 14.85 -6.51
C ASP A 129 -20.88 16.18 -7.16
N ARG A 130 -21.32 17.19 -6.36
CA ARG A 130 -21.71 18.52 -6.90
C ARG A 130 -20.55 19.19 -7.64
N ALA A 131 -19.34 19.13 -7.06
CA ALA A 131 -18.17 19.75 -7.66
C ALA A 131 -17.74 19.06 -8.96
N ALA A 132 -17.82 17.73 -9.00
CA ALA A 132 -17.53 16.96 -10.21
C ALA A 132 -18.48 17.28 -11.35
N ARG A 133 -19.80 17.32 -11.09
CA ARG A 133 -20.82 17.64 -12.09
C ARG A 133 -20.72 19.06 -12.63
N ALA A 134 -20.22 19.98 -11.84
CA ALA A 134 -20.05 21.38 -12.25
C ALA A 134 -18.91 21.60 -13.26
N VAL A 135 -18.02 20.61 -13.47
CA VAL A 135 -16.84 20.75 -14.36
C VAL A 135 -17.25 20.83 -15.83
N SER A 136 -18.16 19.96 -16.27
CA SER A 136 -18.57 19.90 -17.68
C SER A 136 -19.93 19.23 -17.84
N PRO A 137 -20.77 19.68 -18.83
CA PRO A 137 -21.99 18.97 -19.21
C PRO A 137 -21.73 17.53 -19.71
N SER A 138 -20.53 17.21 -20.13
CA SER A 138 -20.15 15.85 -20.55
C SER A 138 -20.06 14.86 -19.38
N ILE A 139 -20.05 15.31 -18.12
CA ILE A 139 -20.04 14.43 -16.95
C ILE A 139 -21.43 13.82 -16.78
N VAL A 140 -21.55 12.56 -17.19
CA VAL A 140 -22.83 11.83 -17.20
C VAL A 140 -23.07 11.02 -15.93
N GLN A 141 -22.01 10.61 -15.23
CA GLN A 141 -22.11 9.86 -13.99
C GLN A 141 -21.02 10.28 -12.99
N VAL A 142 -21.40 10.38 -11.72
CA VAL A 142 -20.47 10.54 -10.61
C VAL A 142 -20.77 9.50 -9.55
N SER A 143 -19.73 8.80 -9.11
CA SER A 143 -19.79 7.88 -7.97
C SER A 143 -18.79 8.33 -6.92
N ALA A 144 -19.24 8.47 -5.67
CA ALA A 144 -18.39 8.80 -4.55
C ALA A 144 -18.53 7.75 -3.43
N GLY A 145 -17.43 7.42 -2.77
CA GLY A 145 -17.40 6.47 -1.67
C GLY A 145 -16.62 7.03 -0.48
N LEU A 146 -17.10 6.77 0.71
CA LEU A 146 -16.42 7.09 1.95
C LEU A 146 -16.21 5.80 2.72
N ILE A 147 -14.96 5.48 3.00
CA ILE A 147 -14.59 4.29 3.79
C ILE A 147 -13.80 4.71 5.02
N SER A 148 -14.02 4.02 6.13
CA SER A 148 -13.19 4.12 7.31
C SER A 148 -13.03 2.75 7.95
N ARG A 149 -11.83 2.46 8.45
CA ARG A 149 -11.51 1.27 9.23
C ARG A 149 -10.87 1.71 10.53
N GLU A 150 -11.45 1.28 11.66
CA GLU A 150 -10.84 1.35 12.97
C GLU A 150 -10.47 -0.07 13.38
N GLN A 151 -9.18 -0.35 13.47
CA GLN A 151 -8.64 -1.67 13.75
C GLN A 151 -7.88 -1.65 15.07
N HIS A 152 -8.32 -2.47 16.02
CA HIS A 152 -7.59 -2.75 17.27
C HIS A 152 -6.93 -4.11 17.13
N VAL A 153 -5.62 -4.16 17.31
CA VAL A 153 -4.83 -5.39 17.25
C VAL A 153 -4.16 -5.65 18.59
N LEU A 154 -4.04 -6.92 18.94
CA LEU A 154 -3.25 -7.43 20.07
C LEU A 154 -2.34 -8.53 19.55
N ILE A 155 -1.05 -8.40 19.81
CA ILE A 155 -0.01 -9.32 19.36
C ILE A 155 0.74 -9.84 20.58
N ALA A 156 0.85 -11.16 20.69
CA ALA A 156 1.68 -11.78 21.71
C ALA A 156 2.46 -12.97 21.12
N ASN A 157 3.68 -13.21 21.61
CA ASN A 157 4.50 -14.30 21.12
C ASN A 157 5.29 -15.03 22.23
N SER A 158 5.79 -16.20 21.91
CA SER A 158 6.52 -17.05 22.84
C SER A 158 7.89 -16.51 23.29
N GLU A 159 8.36 -15.42 22.71
CA GLU A 159 9.56 -14.70 23.17
C GLU A 159 9.26 -13.62 24.21
N GLY A 160 8.03 -13.57 24.69
CA GLY A 160 7.61 -12.72 25.81
C GLY A 160 6.98 -11.40 25.38
N LEU A 161 6.71 -11.16 24.10
CA LEU A 161 6.00 -9.96 23.62
C LEU A 161 4.52 -10.02 23.97
N TYR A 162 3.99 -8.90 24.49
CA TYR A 162 2.57 -8.60 24.58
C TYR A 162 2.39 -7.12 24.27
N THR A 163 1.76 -6.79 23.15
CA THR A 163 1.61 -5.41 22.66
C THR A 163 0.30 -5.26 21.89
N GLY A 164 -0.21 -4.05 21.78
CA GLY A 164 -1.39 -3.74 20.99
C GLY A 164 -1.20 -2.47 20.21
N ASP A 165 -1.99 -2.29 19.16
CA ASP A 165 -2.01 -1.08 18.34
C ASP A 165 -3.44 -0.73 17.92
N THR A 166 -3.69 0.56 17.65
CA THR A 166 -4.96 1.05 17.12
C THR A 166 -4.67 1.80 15.82
N ARG A 167 -5.25 1.33 14.71
CA ARG A 167 -5.06 1.87 13.37
C ARG A 167 -6.36 2.41 12.84
N VAL A 168 -6.39 3.69 12.46
CA VAL A 168 -7.60 4.34 11.95
C VAL A 168 -7.34 4.89 10.57
N TYR A 169 -8.03 4.35 9.58
CA TYR A 169 -7.93 4.75 8.19
C TYR A 169 -9.21 5.42 7.72
N THR A 170 -9.09 6.54 7.02
CA THR A 170 -10.22 7.18 6.34
C THR A 170 -9.84 7.53 4.91
N ARG A 171 -10.74 7.25 3.95
CA ARG A 171 -10.50 7.44 2.53
C ARG A 171 -11.76 7.92 1.82
N LEU A 172 -11.60 8.94 0.96
CA LEU A 172 -12.60 9.36 -0.02
C LEU A 172 -12.26 8.73 -1.37
N LEU A 173 -13.25 8.13 -2.01
CA LEU A 173 -13.18 7.62 -3.37
C LEU A 173 -14.07 8.50 -4.24
N CYS A 174 -13.58 8.96 -5.38
CA CYS A 174 -14.39 9.71 -6.34
C CYS A 174 -14.06 9.26 -7.76
N SER A 175 -15.10 8.93 -8.53
CA SER A 175 -15.01 8.57 -9.93
C SER A 175 -16.04 9.36 -10.71
N ALA A 176 -15.60 10.00 -11.79
CA ALA A 176 -16.45 10.71 -12.72
C ALA A 176 -16.32 10.11 -14.12
N VAL A 177 -17.44 9.94 -14.81
CA VAL A 177 -17.50 9.46 -16.19
C VAL A 177 -17.94 10.61 -17.09
N ALA A 178 -17.10 10.94 -18.07
CA ALA A 178 -17.43 11.85 -19.15
C ALA A 178 -17.83 11.06 -20.40
N SER A 179 -18.86 11.51 -21.13
CA SER A 179 -19.37 10.87 -22.34
C SER A 179 -19.74 11.91 -23.41
N ASP A 180 -19.49 11.57 -24.67
CA ASP A 180 -19.99 12.30 -25.83
C ASP A 180 -21.12 11.52 -26.57
N GLY A 181 -21.62 10.45 -25.95
CA GLY A 181 -22.63 9.56 -26.52
C GLY A 181 -22.05 8.44 -27.42
N ARG A 182 -20.76 8.46 -27.71
CA ARG A 182 -20.04 7.43 -28.49
C ARG A 182 -18.94 6.75 -27.66
N GLU A 183 -18.23 7.55 -26.90
CA GLU A 183 -17.14 7.09 -26.03
C GLU A 183 -17.34 7.57 -24.60
N ASN A 184 -16.75 6.85 -23.65
CA ASN A 184 -16.74 7.18 -22.25
C ASN A 184 -15.29 7.22 -21.75
N GLN A 185 -14.97 8.22 -20.92
CA GLN A 185 -13.71 8.30 -20.23
C GLN A 185 -13.95 8.49 -18.73
N THR A 186 -13.12 7.85 -17.92
CA THR A 186 -13.26 7.88 -16.46
C THR A 186 -12.03 8.53 -15.83
N GLY A 187 -12.28 9.48 -14.93
CA GLY A 187 -11.26 10.02 -14.06
C GLY A 187 -11.54 9.62 -12.61
N THR A 188 -10.49 9.36 -11.85
CA THR A 188 -10.59 8.93 -10.44
C THR A 188 -9.64 9.69 -9.55
N ARG A 189 -10.08 9.97 -8.30
CA ARG A 189 -9.24 10.48 -7.22
C ARG A 189 -9.64 9.78 -5.92
N ASN A 190 -8.65 9.26 -5.21
CA ASN A 190 -8.89 8.39 -4.06
C ASN A 190 -8.01 8.76 -2.86
N PRO A 191 -8.04 10.02 -2.38
CA PRO A 191 -7.21 10.44 -1.25
C PRO A 191 -7.63 9.76 0.05
N GLY A 192 -6.66 9.48 0.90
CA GLY A 192 -6.88 8.89 2.21
C GLY A 192 -5.67 9.06 3.13
N ALA A 193 -5.85 8.77 4.41
CA ALA A 193 -4.78 8.81 5.39
C ALA A 193 -5.09 7.90 6.58
N MET A 194 -4.08 7.63 7.41
CA MET A 194 -4.24 7.01 8.72
C MET A 194 -4.69 8.07 9.72
N MET A 195 -5.96 8.49 9.60
CA MET A 195 -6.61 9.57 10.35
C MET A 195 -8.09 9.24 10.56
N GLY A 196 -8.71 9.95 11.51
CA GLY A 196 -10.16 9.96 11.68
C GLY A 196 -10.85 10.89 10.69
N PHE A 197 -12.02 11.42 11.08
CA PHE A 197 -12.81 12.28 10.20
C PHE A 197 -12.15 13.66 9.98
N GLU A 198 -11.24 14.08 10.85
CA GLU A 198 -10.42 15.29 10.68
C GLU A 198 -9.59 15.31 9.40
N LEU A 199 -9.52 14.22 8.68
CA LEU A 199 -8.99 14.15 7.31
C LEU A 199 -9.59 15.26 6.41
N PHE A 200 -10.89 15.56 6.62
CA PHE A 200 -11.64 16.55 5.85
C PHE A 200 -11.57 17.97 6.44
N ASP A 201 -10.85 18.17 7.53
CA ASP A 201 -10.64 19.50 8.15
C ASP A 201 -9.39 20.23 7.62
N GLY A 202 -8.93 19.88 6.39
CA GLY A 202 -7.85 20.61 5.71
C GLY A 202 -6.86 19.74 4.91
N ARG A 203 -6.80 18.42 5.13
CA ARG A 203 -5.89 17.54 4.34
C ARG A 203 -6.53 17.07 3.04
N VAL A 204 -7.82 16.81 3.03
CA VAL A 204 -8.59 16.41 1.85
C VAL A 204 -9.80 17.33 1.69
N ASP A 205 -9.83 18.08 0.58
CA ASP A 205 -11.01 18.83 0.13
C ASP A 205 -11.87 17.92 -0.76
N PRO A 206 -13.11 17.55 -0.32
CA PRO A 206 -13.98 16.72 -1.11
C PRO A 206 -14.39 17.36 -2.44
N ALA A 207 -14.60 18.68 -2.46
CA ALA A 207 -14.97 19.39 -3.67
C ALA A 207 -13.81 19.41 -4.69
N GLN A 208 -12.58 19.61 -4.22
CA GLN A 208 -11.39 19.54 -5.08
C GLN A 208 -11.19 18.12 -5.62
N THR A 209 -11.36 17.09 -4.78
CA THR A 209 -11.29 15.68 -5.20
C THR A 209 -12.27 15.39 -6.34
N GLY A 210 -13.52 15.87 -6.23
CA GLY A 210 -14.53 15.72 -7.28
C GLY A 210 -14.16 16.47 -8.57
N ARG A 211 -13.73 17.74 -8.45
CA ARG A 211 -13.30 18.53 -9.62
C ARG A 211 -12.17 17.86 -10.38
N GLU A 212 -11.15 17.40 -9.71
CA GLU A 212 -9.98 16.77 -10.34
C GLU A 212 -10.34 15.45 -11.04
N ALA A 213 -11.20 14.63 -10.43
CA ALA A 213 -11.68 13.40 -11.06
C ALA A 213 -12.45 13.71 -12.36
N ALA A 214 -13.35 14.69 -12.31
CA ALA A 214 -14.15 15.09 -13.47
C ALA A 214 -13.32 15.79 -14.55
N GLN A 215 -12.34 16.62 -14.17
CA GLN A 215 -11.43 17.29 -15.09
C GLN A 215 -10.62 16.28 -15.90
N ALA A 216 -10.05 15.26 -15.24
CA ALA A 216 -9.33 14.19 -15.92
C ALA A 216 -10.23 13.44 -16.91
N ALA A 217 -11.45 13.08 -16.53
CA ALA A 217 -12.42 12.43 -17.42
C ALA A 217 -12.75 13.29 -18.65
N ALA A 218 -13.06 14.58 -18.43
CA ALA A 218 -13.44 15.50 -19.52
C ALA A 218 -12.26 15.76 -20.48
N THR A 219 -11.04 15.91 -19.95
CA THR A 219 -9.83 16.09 -20.77
C THR A 219 -9.56 14.86 -21.63
N MET A 220 -9.65 13.66 -21.04
CA MET A 220 -9.38 12.41 -21.77
C MET A 220 -10.48 12.07 -22.79
N LEU A 221 -11.70 12.56 -22.62
CA LEU A 221 -12.79 12.32 -23.58
C LEU A 221 -12.46 12.85 -24.97
N THR A 222 -11.83 14.01 -25.05
CA THR A 222 -11.47 14.67 -26.33
C THR A 222 -10.04 14.37 -26.80
N ALA A 223 -9.25 13.70 -25.96
CA ALA A 223 -7.86 13.39 -26.28
C ALA A 223 -7.75 12.32 -27.39
N PRO A 224 -6.88 12.49 -28.39
CA PRO A 224 -6.56 11.43 -29.36
C PRO A 224 -5.82 10.28 -28.67
N TYR A 225 -5.81 9.12 -29.33
CA TYR A 225 -4.99 8.00 -28.86
C TYR A 225 -3.50 8.30 -28.96
N CYS A 226 -2.75 7.86 -27.95
CA CYS A 226 -1.29 7.92 -27.98
C CYS A 226 -0.75 6.96 -29.04
N ALA A 227 0.23 7.41 -29.84
CA ALA A 227 0.97 6.51 -30.73
C ALA A 227 1.90 5.61 -29.91
N ALA A 228 1.96 4.33 -30.28
CA ALA A 228 2.90 3.39 -29.69
C ALA A 228 4.34 3.68 -30.17
N GLY A 229 5.31 3.43 -29.30
CA GLY A 229 6.72 3.59 -29.65
C GLY A 229 7.66 3.57 -28.45
N GLU A 230 8.95 3.60 -28.70
CA GLU A 230 9.96 3.82 -27.67
C GLU A 230 10.29 5.32 -27.63
N MET A 231 10.16 5.93 -26.45
CA MET A 231 10.35 7.38 -26.26
C MET A 231 10.75 7.71 -24.82
N PRO A 232 11.35 8.90 -24.60
CA PRO A 232 11.53 9.41 -23.25
C PRO A 232 10.17 9.68 -22.57
N VAL A 233 10.10 9.43 -21.27
CA VAL A 233 8.88 9.63 -20.47
C VAL A 233 9.20 10.41 -19.21
N VAL A 234 8.48 11.51 -18.97
CA VAL A 234 8.43 12.18 -17.67
C VAL A 234 7.20 11.65 -16.92
N ILE A 235 7.41 11.16 -15.72
CA ILE A 235 6.36 10.60 -14.87
C ILE A 235 6.19 11.52 -13.66
N ALA A 236 4.98 12.07 -13.51
CA ALA A 236 4.66 12.95 -12.40
C ALA A 236 4.79 12.26 -11.04
N GLY A 237 4.90 13.04 -9.99
CA GLY A 237 4.93 12.57 -8.61
C GLY A 237 3.67 11.84 -8.15
N GLY A 238 3.57 11.55 -6.87
CA GLY A 238 2.42 10.89 -6.26
C GLY A 238 2.26 9.44 -6.75
N PHE A 239 1.09 9.11 -7.31
CA PHE A 239 0.81 7.74 -7.77
C PHE A 239 1.73 7.26 -8.91
N GLY A 240 2.55 8.15 -9.50
CA GLY A 240 3.66 7.75 -10.39
C GLY A 240 4.63 6.76 -9.73
N GLY A 241 4.80 6.84 -8.43
CA GLY A 241 5.60 5.90 -7.63
C GLY A 241 5.14 4.43 -7.69
N VAL A 242 3.96 4.15 -8.25
CA VAL A 242 3.49 2.78 -8.51
C VAL A 242 4.48 2.00 -9.37
N ILE A 243 5.22 2.67 -10.24
CA ILE A 243 6.24 2.01 -11.09
C ILE A 243 7.35 1.43 -10.22
N PHE A 244 7.87 2.20 -9.25
CA PHE A 244 8.87 1.67 -8.32
C PHE A 244 8.29 0.56 -7.43
N HIS A 245 7.08 0.76 -6.89
CA HIS A 245 6.40 -0.19 -6.03
C HIS A 245 6.28 -1.57 -6.70
N GLU A 246 5.79 -1.60 -7.93
CA GLU A 246 5.56 -2.85 -8.65
C GLU A 246 6.84 -3.38 -9.28
N ALA A 247 7.58 -2.53 -10.00
CA ALA A 247 8.75 -2.96 -10.75
C ALA A 247 9.91 -3.43 -9.86
N CYS A 248 9.97 -2.93 -8.62
CA CYS A 248 11.09 -3.19 -7.71
C CYS A 248 10.62 -3.58 -6.31
N GLY A 249 9.65 -2.86 -5.72
CA GLY A 249 9.25 -3.01 -4.33
C GLY A 249 8.89 -4.45 -3.95
N HIS A 250 7.98 -5.09 -4.69
CA HIS A 250 7.62 -6.50 -4.44
C HIS A 250 8.78 -7.48 -4.61
N ALA A 251 9.75 -7.16 -5.46
CA ALA A 251 10.93 -7.98 -5.62
C ALA A 251 11.97 -7.77 -4.50
N LEU A 252 11.80 -6.75 -3.64
CA LEU A 252 12.60 -6.50 -2.44
C LEU A 252 11.93 -7.00 -1.15
N GLU A 253 10.73 -7.57 -1.23
CA GLU A 253 10.09 -8.26 -0.11
C GLU A 253 10.80 -9.60 0.16
N ALA A 254 11.17 -9.88 1.41
CA ALA A 254 11.84 -11.14 1.79
C ALA A 254 11.01 -12.37 1.44
N THR A 255 9.69 -12.25 1.32
CA THR A 255 8.79 -13.30 0.82
C THR A 255 9.18 -13.79 -0.59
N SER A 256 9.73 -12.91 -1.45
CA SER A 256 10.25 -13.25 -2.78
C SER A 256 11.76 -13.49 -2.79
N VAL A 257 12.51 -12.82 -1.91
CA VAL A 257 13.96 -12.90 -1.86
C VAL A 257 14.44 -14.20 -1.20
N ALA A 258 13.83 -14.61 -0.08
CA ALA A 258 14.25 -15.79 0.67
C ALA A 258 14.19 -17.12 -0.14
N PRO A 259 13.14 -17.37 -0.96
CA PRO A 259 13.13 -18.55 -1.83
C PRO A 259 13.99 -18.41 -3.10
N GLY A 260 14.63 -17.26 -3.32
CA GLY A 260 15.45 -17.00 -4.52
C GLY A 260 14.64 -16.72 -5.79
N THR A 261 13.35 -16.42 -5.69
CA THR A 261 12.47 -16.15 -6.84
C THR A 261 12.54 -14.69 -7.31
N SER A 262 13.12 -13.80 -6.50
CA SER A 262 13.32 -12.40 -6.86
C SER A 262 14.53 -12.20 -7.76
N VAL A 263 14.40 -11.34 -8.77
CA VAL A 263 15.53 -10.87 -9.61
C VAL A 263 16.61 -10.11 -8.82
N PHE A 264 16.28 -9.66 -7.60
CA PHE A 264 17.21 -8.95 -6.70
C PHE A 264 17.76 -9.84 -5.58
N ALA A 265 17.45 -11.14 -5.55
CA ALA A 265 18.02 -12.05 -4.56
C ALA A 265 19.55 -12.11 -4.68
N GLY A 266 20.24 -11.98 -3.52
CA GLY A 266 21.70 -12.00 -3.46
C GLY A 266 22.41 -10.76 -4.03
N LYS A 267 21.70 -9.69 -4.33
CA LYS A 267 22.26 -8.46 -4.92
C LYS A 267 22.57 -7.33 -3.91
N LEU A 268 22.54 -7.60 -2.60
CA LEU A 268 22.95 -6.60 -1.61
C LEU A 268 24.34 -6.05 -1.92
N GLY A 269 24.49 -4.72 -1.87
CA GLY A 269 25.73 -4.01 -2.20
C GLY A 269 26.00 -3.82 -3.69
N GLN A 270 25.14 -4.37 -4.57
CA GLN A 270 25.28 -4.20 -6.02
C GLN A 270 24.44 -3.01 -6.52
N GLN A 271 24.86 -2.46 -7.63
CA GLN A 271 24.10 -1.43 -8.34
C GLN A 271 22.91 -2.07 -9.06
N ILE A 272 21.69 -1.60 -8.73
CA ILE A 272 20.43 -2.06 -9.33
C ILE A 272 19.57 -0.92 -9.90
N ALA A 273 20.01 0.33 -9.72
CA ALA A 273 19.37 1.53 -10.23
C ALA A 273 20.41 2.58 -10.66
N ALA A 274 19.97 3.61 -11.36
CA ALA A 274 20.84 4.74 -11.69
C ALA A 274 21.34 5.46 -10.42
N PRO A 275 22.53 6.08 -10.43
CA PRO A 275 23.11 6.72 -9.25
C PRO A 275 22.26 7.87 -8.65
N CYS A 276 21.36 8.47 -9.44
CA CYS A 276 20.43 9.50 -8.95
C CYS A 276 19.23 8.92 -8.17
N VAL A 277 19.07 7.59 -8.12
CA VAL A 277 17.94 6.93 -7.48
C VAL A 277 18.30 6.51 -6.06
N THR A 278 17.59 7.07 -5.09
CA THR A 278 17.50 6.57 -3.72
C THR A 278 16.06 6.18 -3.45
N ALA A 279 15.81 4.99 -2.94
CA ALA A 279 14.45 4.49 -2.70
C ALA A 279 14.29 3.98 -1.27
N ILE A 280 13.14 4.27 -0.69
CA ILE A 280 12.87 4.10 0.74
C ILE A 280 11.51 3.43 0.91
N ASP A 281 11.39 2.56 1.91
CA ASP A 281 10.12 2.16 2.52
C ASP A 281 10.08 2.72 3.95
N ASP A 282 9.07 3.53 4.27
CA ASP A 282 9.00 4.23 5.56
C ASP A 282 7.64 4.03 6.24
N GLY A 283 7.60 3.14 7.24
CA GLY A 283 6.42 2.91 8.06
C GLY A 283 6.18 3.97 9.14
N THR A 284 7.12 4.91 9.34
CA THR A 284 7.12 5.87 10.46
C THR A 284 6.59 7.27 10.10
N MET A 285 6.08 7.47 8.90
CA MET A 285 5.57 8.78 8.46
C MET A 285 4.22 9.08 9.16
N PRO A 286 4.13 10.15 9.99
CA PRO A 286 2.92 10.40 10.77
C PRO A 286 1.66 10.55 9.91
N ASN A 287 0.61 9.79 10.28
CA ASN A 287 -0.69 9.81 9.61
C ASN A 287 -0.69 9.51 8.10
N GLU A 288 0.39 8.97 7.54
CA GLU A 288 0.40 8.51 6.15
C GLU A 288 -0.36 7.19 5.98
N TRP A 289 -0.97 7.00 4.80
CA TRP A 289 -1.88 5.88 4.50
C TRP A 289 -1.23 4.51 4.66
N GLY A 290 0.07 4.37 4.36
CA GLY A 290 0.82 3.12 4.48
C GLY A 290 1.53 2.93 5.82
N SER A 291 1.46 3.88 6.76
CA SER A 291 2.20 3.82 8.03
C SER A 291 1.54 2.91 9.07
N GLU A 292 2.34 2.47 10.05
CA GLU A 292 1.91 1.74 11.25
C GLU A 292 2.89 2.03 12.39
N ASN A 293 2.46 1.95 13.65
CA ASN A 293 3.36 2.09 14.80
C ASN A 293 4.27 0.84 14.93
N ILE A 294 3.65 -0.32 14.80
CA ILE A 294 4.26 -1.65 14.80
C ILE A 294 3.68 -2.48 13.66
N ASP A 295 4.45 -3.39 13.12
CA ASP A 295 3.97 -4.37 12.16
C ASP A 295 3.10 -5.46 12.83
N ASP A 296 2.57 -6.38 12.05
CA ASP A 296 1.68 -7.44 12.53
C ASP A 296 2.41 -8.61 13.24
N GLU A 297 3.71 -8.50 13.45
CA GLU A 297 4.53 -9.36 14.32
C GLU A 297 4.96 -8.62 15.59
N GLY A 298 4.52 -7.35 15.75
CA GLY A 298 4.84 -6.50 16.89
C GLY A 298 6.25 -5.88 16.84
N THR A 299 6.88 -5.89 15.68
CA THR A 299 8.16 -5.21 15.45
C THR A 299 7.89 -3.73 15.13
N PRO A 300 8.56 -2.77 15.80
CA PRO A 300 8.45 -1.36 15.43
C PRO A 300 8.75 -1.12 13.95
N THR A 301 7.88 -0.34 13.29
CA THR A 301 8.17 0.09 11.92
C THR A 301 9.38 1.02 11.88
N GLN A 302 10.01 1.12 10.73
CA GLN A 302 11.22 1.94 10.58
C GLN A 302 11.28 2.58 9.19
N ARG A 303 12.13 3.58 9.05
CA ARG A 303 12.52 4.14 7.77
C ARG A 303 13.65 3.31 7.19
N LEU A 304 13.34 2.50 6.19
CA LEU A 304 14.23 1.53 5.58
C LEU A 304 14.74 2.04 4.24
N VAL A 305 16.03 2.30 4.13
CA VAL A 305 16.67 2.64 2.86
C VAL A 305 16.87 1.34 2.07
N LEU A 306 16.09 1.16 1.01
CA LEU A 306 16.16 0.00 0.14
C LEU A 306 17.29 0.14 -0.88
N ILE A 307 17.34 1.30 -1.53
CA ILE A 307 18.36 1.66 -2.53
C ILE A 307 18.95 3.00 -2.15
N GLU A 308 20.25 3.12 -2.12
CA GLU A 308 20.96 4.38 -1.88
C GLU A 308 21.92 4.66 -3.03
N ASN A 309 21.69 5.77 -3.74
CA ASN A 309 22.51 6.17 -4.90
C ASN A 309 22.71 5.03 -5.90
N GLY A 310 21.61 4.32 -6.21
CA GLY A 310 21.58 3.18 -7.13
C GLY A 310 22.00 1.84 -6.54
N ILE A 311 22.55 1.79 -5.31
CA ILE A 311 23.07 0.57 -4.68
C ILE A 311 22.01 -0.04 -3.76
N LEU A 312 21.74 -1.34 -3.90
CA LEU A 312 20.82 -2.08 -3.02
C LEU A 312 21.40 -2.19 -1.61
N ARG A 313 20.67 -1.68 -0.59
CA ARG A 313 21.10 -1.64 0.80
C ARG A 313 20.36 -2.60 1.72
N SER A 314 19.07 -2.82 1.46
CA SER A 314 18.24 -3.65 2.34
C SER A 314 17.10 -4.32 1.59
N TYR A 315 16.49 -5.31 2.26
CA TYR A 315 15.22 -5.91 1.90
C TYR A 315 14.20 -5.62 3.00
N MET A 316 12.90 -5.69 2.68
CA MET A 316 11.82 -5.68 3.65
C MET A 316 11.65 -7.10 4.22
N VAL A 317 11.85 -7.26 5.52
CA VAL A 317 12.04 -8.57 6.14
C VAL A 317 11.01 -8.81 7.23
N ASP A 318 10.21 -9.87 7.10
CA ASP A 318 9.39 -10.47 8.16
C ASP A 318 10.20 -11.51 8.95
N ARG A 319 9.70 -11.93 10.10
CA ARG A 319 10.41 -12.85 11.00
C ARG A 319 10.78 -14.18 10.33
N LEU A 320 9.83 -14.83 9.65
CA LEU A 320 10.08 -16.16 9.07
C LEU A 320 11.13 -16.11 7.97
N ASN A 321 11.03 -15.14 7.08
CA ASN A 321 11.98 -14.99 5.99
C ASN A 321 13.31 -14.42 6.48
N GLY A 322 13.29 -13.63 7.56
CA GLY A 322 14.49 -13.22 8.29
C GLY A 322 15.29 -14.43 8.81
N LEU A 323 14.62 -15.41 9.42
CA LEU A 323 15.24 -16.67 9.84
C LEU A 323 15.87 -17.43 8.65
N LYS A 324 15.18 -17.50 7.51
CA LYS A 324 15.69 -18.16 6.29
C LYS A 324 16.90 -17.45 5.69
N MET A 325 16.96 -16.14 5.80
CA MET A 325 18.01 -15.30 5.20
C MET A 325 19.13 -14.95 6.16
N GLY A 326 19.01 -15.27 7.47
CA GLY A 326 19.92 -14.82 8.50
C GLY A 326 19.89 -13.30 8.72
N MET A 327 18.74 -12.65 8.51
CA MET A 327 18.52 -11.20 8.64
C MET A 327 17.53 -10.87 9.75
N ALA A 328 17.71 -9.74 10.42
CA ALA A 328 16.74 -9.24 11.40
C ALA A 328 15.45 -8.77 10.71
N PRO A 329 14.28 -8.91 11.35
CA PRO A 329 13.03 -8.31 10.89
C PRO A 329 13.14 -6.78 10.81
N THR A 330 12.49 -6.19 9.80
CA THR A 330 12.54 -4.75 9.53
C THR A 330 11.25 -4.01 9.88
N GLY A 331 10.32 -4.66 10.59
CA GLY A 331 9.01 -4.08 10.88
C GLY A 331 8.12 -4.00 9.64
N SER A 332 8.26 -4.98 8.73
CA SER A 332 7.56 -5.00 7.44
C SER A 332 6.56 -6.16 7.32
N ALA A 333 6.30 -6.90 8.38
CA ALA A 333 5.36 -8.01 8.39
C ALA A 333 3.92 -7.51 8.47
N ARG A 334 3.13 -7.65 7.41
CA ARG A 334 1.75 -7.12 7.36
C ARG A 334 0.76 -8.16 6.87
N ARG A 335 -0.50 -8.03 7.31
CA ARG A 335 -1.65 -8.85 6.90
C ARG A 335 -2.92 -8.02 6.74
N GLU A 336 -3.83 -8.49 5.91
CA GLU A 336 -5.14 -7.84 5.74
C GLU A 336 -5.98 -7.90 7.02
N ASN A 337 -6.06 -9.07 7.64
CA ASN A 337 -6.81 -9.34 8.87
C ASN A 337 -6.36 -10.66 9.51
N TYR A 338 -7.00 -11.06 10.62
CA TYR A 338 -6.67 -12.26 11.39
C TYR A 338 -6.78 -13.59 10.61
N THR A 339 -7.37 -13.64 9.42
CA THR A 339 -7.48 -14.88 8.63
C THR A 339 -6.23 -15.17 7.82
N PHE A 340 -5.29 -14.20 7.73
CA PHE A 340 -4.04 -14.31 6.98
C PHE A 340 -2.84 -14.40 7.91
N ALA A 341 -1.86 -15.25 7.56
CA ALA A 341 -0.52 -15.15 8.12
C ALA A 341 0.19 -13.90 7.55
N PRO A 342 0.98 -13.16 8.34
CA PRO A 342 1.72 -12.00 7.84
C PRO A 342 2.87 -12.43 6.92
N THR A 343 3.19 -11.57 5.99
CA THR A 343 4.37 -11.67 5.12
C THR A 343 5.02 -10.29 4.98
N SER A 344 6.24 -10.25 4.45
CA SER A 344 6.90 -8.96 4.17
C SER A 344 6.09 -8.16 3.16
N ARG A 345 5.81 -6.89 3.47
CA ARG A 345 5.01 -5.96 2.68
C ARG A 345 5.54 -4.54 2.80
N MET A 346 5.30 -3.75 1.78
CA MET A 346 5.60 -2.32 1.76
C MET A 346 4.66 -1.50 2.65
N HIS A 347 5.15 -0.35 3.13
CA HIS A 347 4.41 0.70 3.84
C HIS A 347 4.21 1.94 2.96
N ASN A 348 5.02 2.97 3.16
CA ASN A 348 5.12 4.13 2.27
C ASN A 348 6.40 3.96 1.46
N THR A 349 6.25 3.49 0.22
CA THR A 349 7.39 3.15 -0.64
C THR A 349 7.57 4.24 -1.68
N PHE A 350 8.76 4.85 -1.73
CA PHE A 350 8.98 6.01 -2.60
C PHE A 350 10.41 6.14 -3.09
N ILE A 351 10.56 6.79 -4.26
CA ILE A 351 11.84 7.36 -4.69
C ILE A 351 12.01 8.69 -3.96
N ALA A 352 13.11 8.83 -3.23
CA ALA A 352 13.41 10.04 -2.46
C ALA A 352 13.64 11.26 -3.38
N PRO A 353 13.38 12.49 -2.88
CA PRO A 353 13.68 13.70 -3.63
C PRO A 353 15.12 13.78 -4.10
N GLY A 354 15.29 14.15 -5.37
CA GLY A 354 16.56 14.51 -5.97
C GLY A 354 16.79 16.02 -5.95
N SER A 355 17.57 16.49 -6.92
CA SER A 355 17.93 17.91 -7.02
C SER A 355 17.51 18.58 -8.34
N ASP A 356 16.94 17.81 -9.27
CA ASP A 356 16.62 18.30 -10.60
C ASP A 356 15.40 19.23 -10.58
N ASP A 357 15.40 20.22 -11.45
CA ASP A 357 14.27 21.09 -11.70
C ASP A 357 13.28 20.40 -12.65
N GLU A 358 12.02 20.34 -12.26
CA GLU A 358 10.99 19.56 -12.95
C GLU A 358 10.61 20.18 -14.30
N ASP A 359 10.56 21.52 -14.39
CA ASP A 359 10.31 22.23 -15.64
C ASP A 359 11.50 22.04 -16.61
N GLU A 360 12.73 22.01 -16.07
CA GLU A 360 13.92 21.75 -16.86
C GLU A 360 13.96 20.32 -17.41
N MET A 361 13.46 19.35 -16.66
CA MET A 361 13.33 17.97 -17.17
C MET A 361 12.51 17.91 -18.45
N ILE A 362 11.38 18.61 -18.50
CA ILE A 362 10.50 18.69 -19.64
C ILE A 362 11.18 19.49 -20.77
N ARG A 363 11.72 20.67 -20.42
CA ARG A 363 12.34 21.58 -21.39
C ARG A 363 13.53 20.96 -22.16
N THR A 364 14.30 20.09 -21.50
CA THR A 364 15.51 19.47 -22.05
C THR A 364 15.28 18.10 -22.66
N MET A 365 14.04 17.60 -22.67
CA MET A 365 13.73 16.25 -23.13
C MET A 365 13.55 16.14 -24.64
N GLY A 366 13.19 17.24 -25.32
CA GLY A 366 12.75 17.22 -26.72
C GLY A 366 11.31 16.71 -26.85
N ASP A 367 11.12 15.63 -27.60
CA ASP A 367 9.81 14.99 -27.79
C ASP A 367 9.66 13.77 -26.88
N GLY A 368 8.44 13.49 -26.41
CA GLY A 368 8.12 12.33 -25.60
C GLY A 368 6.74 12.37 -24.95
N LEU A 369 6.58 11.67 -23.85
CA LEU A 369 5.33 11.57 -23.09
C LEU A 369 5.49 12.16 -21.67
N TYR A 370 4.53 12.95 -21.24
CA TYR A 370 4.32 13.32 -19.85
C TYR A 370 3.15 12.49 -19.30
N ALA A 371 3.44 11.54 -18.42
CA ALA A 371 2.47 10.75 -17.67
C ALA A 371 2.07 11.53 -16.42
N ALA A 372 1.05 12.38 -16.54
CA ALA A 372 0.58 13.27 -15.47
C ALA A 372 -0.13 12.50 -14.36
N GLN A 373 -0.81 11.40 -14.70
CA GLN A 373 -1.41 10.49 -13.74
C GLN A 373 -1.28 9.04 -14.20
N MET A 374 -0.69 8.23 -13.34
CA MET A 374 -0.65 6.79 -13.55
C MET A 374 -1.95 6.14 -13.06
N GLY A 375 -2.37 5.11 -13.77
CA GLY A 375 -3.46 4.22 -13.39
C GLY A 375 -2.94 2.92 -12.79
N GLY A 376 -3.82 1.93 -12.71
CA GLY A 376 -3.46 0.58 -12.30
C GLY A 376 -2.64 -0.14 -13.37
N GLY A 377 -2.01 -1.22 -12.96
CA GLY A 377 -1.24 -2.08 -13.82
C GLY A 377 -0.96 -3.44 -13.18
N SER A 378 -0.03 -4.16 -13.74
CA SER A 378 0.40 -5.46 -13.25
C SER A 378 1.90 -5.64 -13.43
N VAL A 379 2.49 -6.45 -12.56
CA VAL A 379 3.89 -6.90 -12.65
C VAL A 379 3.96 -8.42 -12.53
N ASN A 380 4.87 -9.01 -13.28
CA ASN A 380 5.34 -10.36 -13.04
C ASN A 380 6.60 -10.27 -12.17
N THR A 381 6.48 -10.57 -10.89
CA THR A 381 7.58 -10.45 -9.91
C THR A 381 8.77 -11.36 -10.21
N ALA A 382 8.56 -12.46 -10.94
CA ALA A 382 9.63 -13.38 -11.32
C ALA A 382 10.45 -12.88 -12.51
N THR A 383 9.82 -12.21 -13.49
CA THR A 383 10.49 -11.68 -14.68
C THR A 383 10.76 -10.18 -14.60
N GLY A 384 10.15 -9.47 -13.64
CA GLY A 384 10.20 -8.02 -13.51
C GLY A 384 9.40 -7.28 -14.60
N GLU A 385 8.68 -7.98 -15.48
CA GLU A 385 7.89 -7.35 -16.56
C GLU A 385 6.66 -6.65 -15.99
N PHE A 386 6.44 -5.40 -16.40
CA PHE A 386 5.30 -4.61 -15.97
C PHE A 386 4.55 -3.97 -17.15
N ASN A 387 3.27 -3.68 -16.91
CA ASN A 387 2.42 -2.89 -17.80
C ASN A 387 1.51 -2.01 -16.96
N PHE A 388 1.62 -0.67 -17.09
CA PHE A 388 0.84 0.32 -16.36
C PHE A 388 0.11 1.26 -17.31
N ALA A 389 -1.18 1.43 -17.08
CA ALA A 389 -1.96 2.43 -17.81
C ALA A 389 -1.56 3.85 -17.39
N VAL A 390 -1.48 4.75 -18.36
CA VAL A 390 -1.44 6.19 -18.12
C VAL A 390 -2.88 6.70 -18.14
N GLN A 391 -3.38 7.11 -16.96
CA GLN A 391 -4.75 7.58 -16.82
C GLN A 391 -4.94 9.00 -17.39
N GLU A 392 -3.89 9.83 -17.27
CA GLU A 392 -3.84 11.18 -17.84
C GLU A 392 -2.45 11.42 -18.42
N GLY A 393 -2.35 11.61 -19.73
CA GLY A 393 -1.08 11.78 -20.44
C GLY A 393 -1.10 12.95 -21.41
N TYR A 394 0.08 13.49 -21.65
CA TYR A 394 0.28 14.60 -22.60
C TYR A 394 1.52 14.35 -23.45
N LEU A 395 1.46 14.69 -24.73
CA LEU A 395 2.66 14.71 -25.54
C LEU A 395 3.56 15.88 -25.12
N ILE A 396 4.85 15.62 -25.11
CA ILE A 396 5.86 16.68 -25.06
C ILE A 396 6.37 16.87 -26.49
N ARG A 397 6.43 18.13 -26.93
CA ARG A 397 6.96 18.56 -28.22
C ARG A 397 7.90 19.74 -28.02
N ASP A 398 9.10 19.65 -28.55
CA ASP A 398 10.13 20.69 -28.43
C ASP A 398 10.31 21.17 -26.97
N GLY A 399 10.29 20.23 -26.01
CA GLY A 399 10.45 20.51 -24.57
C GLY A 399 9.28 21.25 -23.95
N LYS A 400 8.06 21.12 -24.47
CA LYS A 400 6.83 21.72 -23.91
C LYS A 400 5.70 20.71 -23.84
N ILE A 401 4.92 20.75 -22.79
CA ILE A 401 3.65 20.02 -22.71
C ILE A 401 2.71 20.58 -23.78
N ALA A 402 2.32 19.72 -24.73
CA ALA A 402 1.52 20.12 -25.88
C ALA A 402 0.06 19.66 -25.74
N SER A 403 -0.32 18.52 -26.33
CA SER A 403 -1.71 18.04 -26.38
C SER A 403 -1.92 16.84 -25.46
N PRO A 404 -3.12 16.70 -24.85
CA PRO A 404 -3.47 15.49 -24.13
C PRO A 404 -3.54 14.29 -25.07
N VAL A 405 -3.19 13.10 -24.53
CA VAL A 405 -3.31 11.81 -25.23
C VAL A 405 -3.86 10.76 -24.26
N ARG A 406 -4.64 9.82 -24.80
CA ARG A 406 -5.24 8.71 -24.04
C ARG A 406 -4.77 7.34 -24.51
N GLY A 407 -5.05 6.30 -23.74
CA GLY A 407 -4.76 4.91 -24.09
C GLY A 407 -3.27 4.58 -24.10
N ALA A 408 -2.43 5.44 -23.55
CA ALA A 408 -1.04 5.13 -23.33
C ALA A 408 -0.86 4.12 -22.19
N SER A 409 0.11 3.22 -22.36
CA SER A 409 0.57 2.32 -21.29
C SER A 409 2.09 2.28 -21.28
N LEU A 410 2.68 2.22 -20.08
CA LEU A 410 4.12 2.10 -19.88
C LEU A 410 4.47 0.62 -19.71
N ILE A 411 5.36 0.11 -20.56
CA ILE A 411 5.72 -1.30 -20.63
C ILE A 411 7.24 -1.43 -20.48
N GLY A 412 7.69 -2.34 -19.63
CA GLY A 412 9.12 -2.54 -19.41
C GLY A 412 9.45 -3.63 -18.42
N LYS A 413 10.71 -3.64 -17.99
CA LYS A 413 11.23 -4.49 -16.91
C LYS A 413 11.77 -3.64 -15.77
N GLY A 414 11.48 -4.02 -14.52
CA GLY A 414 11.83 -3.26 -13.34
C GLY A 414 13.32 -2.92 -13.24
N GLU A 415 14.18 -3.91 -13.41
CA GLU A 415 15.64 -3.70 -13.38
C GLU A 415 16.16 -2.77 -14.49
N GLN A 416 15.46 -2.68 -15.63
CA GLN A 416 15.87 -1.82 -16.72
C GLN A 416 15.38 -0.38 -16.54
N ILE A 417 14.14 -0.19 -16.07
CA ILE A 417 13.60 1.16 -15.89
C ILE A 417 14.37 1.93 -14.83
N LEU A 418 14.72 1.29 -13.71
CA LEU A 418 15.48 1.94 -12.63
C LEU A 418 16.87 2.42 -13.11
N MET A 419 17.50 1.70 -14.03
CA MET A 419 18.78 2.09 -14.64
C MET A 419 18.63 3.21 -15.68
N ARG A 420 17.42 3.41 -16.23
CA ARG A 420 17.12 4.43 -17.26
C ARG A 420 16.55 5.72 -16.67
N ILE A 421 16.33 5.79 -15.35
CA ILE A 421 16.00 7.06 -14.67
C ILE A 421 17.23 7.95 -14.74
N ASP A 422 17.14 9.09 -15.41
CA ASP A 422 18.26 10.02 -15.57
C ASP A 422 18.07 11.35 -14.85
N ARG A 423 16.86 11.64 -14.36
CA ARG A 423 16.52 12.82 -13.58
C ARG A 423 15.51 12.49 -12.47
N VAL A 424 15.71 13.10 -11.31
CA VAL A 424 14.82 12.99 -10.15
C VAL A 424 14.56 14.39 -9.56
N GLY A 425 13.29 14.78 -9.53
CA GLY A 425 12.82 16.09 -9.08
C GLY A 425 12.94 16.32 -7.58
N ARG A 426 12.51 17.49 -7.14
CA ARG A 426 12.62 17.95 -5.74
C ARG A 426 11.35 17.73 -4.93
N HIS A 427 10.18 17.77 -5.57
CA HIS A 427 8.89 17.84 -4.88
C HIS A 427 8.22 16.46 -4.82
N MET A 428 8.44 15.76 -3.71
CA MET A 428 7.81 14.47 -3.49
C MET A 428 6.33 14.62 -3.10
N THR A 429 5.50 13.81 -3.70
CA THR A 429 4.10 13.63 -3.31
C THR A 429 3.78 12.13 -3.18
N MET A 430 2.72 11.81 -2.41
CA MET A 430 2.27 10.44 -2.18
C MET A 430 0.94 10.16 -2.86
N GLY A 431 0.76 8.93 -3.32
CA GLY A 431 -0.50 8.40 -3.82
C GLY A 431 -0.94 7.18 -3.01
N GLN A 432 -2.22 7.16 -2.61
CA GLN A 432 -2.79 6.12 -1.76
C GLN A 432 -3.22 4.92 -2.59
N GLY A 433 -2.72 3.73 -2.25
CA GLY A 433 -3.05 2.46 -2.88
C GLY A 433 -3.52 1.38 -1.90
N MET A 434 -3.94 0.27 -2.46
CA MET A 434 -4.11 -1.01 -1.76
C MET A 434 -3.22 -2.03 -2.45
N CYS A 435 -2.35 -2.65 -1.70
CA CYS A 435 -1.40 -3.61 -2.22
C CYS A 435 -1.85 -5.04 -1.88
N GLY A 436 -2.11 -5.87 -2.88
CA GLY A 436 -2.54 -7.27 -2.72
C GLY A 436 -1.36 -8.24 -2.79
N SER A 437 -1.31 -9.24 -1.89
CA SER A 437 -0.32 -10.32 -1.91
C SER A 437 -0.82 -11.55 -1.13
N LEU A 438 0.06 -12.50 -0.80
CA LEU A 438 -0.26 -13.71 -0.04
C LEU A 438 -0.90 -13.43 1.32
N SER A 439 -0.58 -12.33 1.97
CA SER A 439 -1.16 -11.90 3.25
C SER A 439 -2.40 -11.02 3.10
N GLY A 440 -3.06 -11.04 1.94
CA GLY A 440 -4.23 -10.22 1.64
C GLY A 440 -3.89 -8.81 1.17
N SER A 441 -4.86 -7.90 1.25
CA SER A 441 -4.76 -6.52 0.77
C SER A 441 -4.50 -5.55 1.93
N VAL A 442 -3.41 -4.78 1.85
CA VAL A 442 -3.01 -3.82 2.90
C VAL A 442 -2.94 -2.39 2.35
N PRO A 443 -3.25 -1.36 3.19
CA PRO A 443 -3.03 0.03 2.82
C PRO A 443 -1.56 0.29 2.53
N THR A 444 -1.24 0.93 1.41
CA THR A 444 0.14 1.23 1.03
C THR A 444 0.18 2.56 0.29
N ASN A 445 1.10 3.44 0.64
CA ASN A 445 1.42 4.59 -0.19
C ASN A 445 2.48 4.22 -1.22
N VAL A 446 2.34 4.81 -2.39
CA VAL A 446 3.41 4.91 -3.37
C VAL A 446 3.80 6.38 -3.51
N GLY A 447 5.06 6.68 -3.75
CA GLY A 447 5.51 8.06 -3.83
C GLY A 447 6.74 8.26 -4.70
N GLN A 448 6.83 9.45 -5.24
CA GLN A 448 8.04 9.94 -5.91
C GLN A 448 7.90 11.44 -6.17
N PRO A 449 9.01 12.18 -6.39
CA PRO A 449 8.98 13.42 -7.15
C PRO A 449 8.72 13.11 -8.63
N THR A 450 8.59 14.11 -9.46
CA THR A 450 8.64 13.93 -10.92
C THR A 450 9.98 13.28 -11.30
N ILE A 451 9.94 12.21 -12.09
CA ILE A 451 11.13 11.55 -12.61
C ILE A 451 11.13 11.56 -14.14
N ARG A 452 12.32 11.51 -14.75
CA ARG A 452 12.48 11.29 -16.17
C ARG A 452 13.15 9.94 -16.43
N VAL A 453 12.53 9.17 -17.32
CA VAL A 453 13.08 7.93 -17.84
C VAL A 453 13.53 8.19 -19.27
N SER A 454 14.80 7.99 -19.55
CA SER A 454 15.45 8.36 -20.84
C SER A 454 14.87 7.62 -22.04
N SER A 455 14.37 6.39 -21.85
CA SER A 455 13.68 5.62 -22.89
C SER A 455 12.80 4.55 -22.26
N LEU A 456 11.54 4.47 -22.70
CA LEU A 456 10.57 3.48 -22.27
C LEU A 456 9.62 3.13 -23.41
N THR A 457 9.19 1.86 -23.46
CA THR A 457 8.16 1.45 -24.42
C THR A 457 6.80 1.99 -23.96
N VAL A 458 6.18 2.78 -24.81
CA VAL A 458 4.83 3.30 -24.64
C VAL A 458 3.93 2.50 -25.57
N GLY A 459 2.98 1.76 -24.99
CA GLY A 459 1.88 1.14 -25.74
C GLY A 459 0.83 2.19 -26.08
N GLY A 460 0.14 2.01 -27.19
CA GLY A 460 -0.88 2.92 -27.69
C GLY A 460 -1.68 2.29 -28.83
N LYS A 461 -2.42 3.10 -29.60
CA LYS A 461 -3.06 2.71 -30.85
C LYS A 461 -2.42 3.37 -32.03
#